data_862cf4375a7f852950c089d5872a3020
#
_entry.id   862cf4375a7f852950c089d5872a3020
#
_cell.length_a   1.000
_cell.length_b   1.000
_cell.length_c   1.000
_cell.angle_alpha   90.00
_cell.angle_beta   90.00
_cell.angle_gamma   90.00
#
_symmetry.space_group_name_H-M   'P 1'
#
loop_
_entity.id
_entity.type
_entity.pdbx_description
1 polymer ?
#
loop_
_entity_poly.entity_id
_entity_poly.type
_entity_poly.pdbx_seq_one_letter_code
_entity_poly.pdbx_strand_id
1 'polypeptide(L)'
;MEQVESWASMSNSNSAVNSSYAVIVKVKDGYAQDAAALLQTGYEQILSYSRMYNMDLQKVLQARLFVNGNYVALLILGAQGDWEASDEVQAKFAAEEAAKVDDVWRGIFGSADNGITIPEEDGSNNGGFFDMTDDEGNNDPVLGG
;
A
#
# COMPACT_ATOMS: atom_id res chain seq x y z
N MET A 1 15.25 7.90 -12.74
CA MET A 1 15.93 6.58 -12.84
C MET A 1 17.42 6.66 -12.73
N GLU A 2 18.01 7.83 -13.01
CA GLU A 2 19.45 7.98 -12.85
C GLU A 2 19.89 7.79 -11.41
N GLN A 3 19.01 8.06 -10.47
CA GLN A 3 19.32 7.91 -9.06
C GLN A 3 19.27 6.46 -8.57
N VAL A 4 18.71 5.55 -9.38
CA VAL A 4 18.58 4.15 -9.02
C VAL A 4 19.76 3.38 -9.59
N GLU A 5 20.51 2.73 -8.71
CA GLU A 5 21.64 1.90 -9.15
C GLU A 5 21.21 0.51 -9.57
N SER A 6 20.23 -0.04 -8.86
CA SER A 6 19.70 -1.35 -9.18
C SER A 6 18.34 -1.50 -8.53
N TRP A 7 17.58 -2.46 -9.02
CA TRP A 7 16.26 -2.70 -8.46
C TRP A 7 15.82 -4.13 -8.76
N ALA A 8 14.86 -4.58 -7.94
CA ALA A 8 14.20 -5.86 -8.14
C ALA A 8 12.76 -5.70 -7.77
N SER A 9 11.88 -6.34 -8.50
CA SER A 9 10.46 -6.29 -8.17
C SER A 9 9.83 -7.66 -8.39
N MET A 10 8.73 -7.87 -7.68
CA MET A 10 7.96 -9.10 -7.76
C MET A 10 6.52 -8.75 -7.51
N SER A 11 5.64 -9.30 -8.31
CA SER A 11 4.22 -9.15 -8.07
C SER A 11 3.53 -10.46 -8.40
N ASN A 12 2.35 -10.64 -7.82
CA ASN A 12 1.57 -11.85 -8.09
C ASN A 12 0.87 -11.68 -9.43
N SER A 13 0.94 -12.70 -10.28
CA SER A 13 0.30 -12.65 -11.58
C SER A 13 -1.23 -12.66 -11.48
N ASN A 14 -1.75 -13.10 -10.33
CA ASN A 14 -3.18 -13.10 -10.08
C ASN A 14 -3.50 -12.08 -8.99
N SER A 15 -3.21 -10.83 -9.27
CA SER A 15 -3.34 -9.76 -8.30
C SER A 15 -4.80 -9.53 -7.87
N ALA A 16 -5.75 -10.07 -8.63
CA ALA A 16 -7.16 -9.95 -8.26
C ALA A 16 -7.47 -10.66 -6.95
N VAL A 17 -6.73 -11.71 -6.63
CA VAL A 17 -6.98 -12.48 -5.42
C VAL A 17 -5.82 -12.46 -4.45
N ASN A 18 -4.68 -11.96 -4.86
CA ASN A 18 -3.51 -11.92 -3.99
C ASN A 18 -2.67 -10.69 -4.35
N SER A 19 -2.63 -9.75 -3.44
CA SER A 19 -1.99 -8.45 -3.66
C SER A 19 -0.50 -8.45 -3.32
N SER A 20 0.15 -9.61 -3.32
CA SER A 20 1.58 -9.66 -3.03
C SER A 20 2.36 -8.80 -4.01
N TYR A 21 3.19 -7.93 -3.47
CA TYR A 21 3.97 -6.99 -4.25
C TYR A 21 5.22 -6.64 -3.48
N ALA A 22 6.34 -6.64 -4.17
CA ALA A 22 7.61 -6.28 -3.54
C ALA A 22 8.45 -5.53 -4.56
N VAL A 23 8.98 -4.41 -4.13
CA VAL A 23 9.98 -3.70 -4.91
C VAL A 23 11.07 -3.24 -3.96
N ILE A 24 12.30 -3.50 -4.33
CA ILE A 24 13.48 -3.09 -3.57
C ILE A 24 14.39 -2.34 -4.53
N VAL A 25 14.79 -1.15 -4.15
CA VAL A 25 15.70 -0.35 -4.97
C VAL A 25 16.94 -0.01 -4.17
N LYS A 26 18.07 0.03 -4.85
CA LYS A 26 19.29 0.60 -4.31
C LYS A 26 19.53 1.91 -5.03
N VAL A 27 19.67 2.98 -4.29
CA VAL A 27 19.80 4.31 -4.86
C VAL A 27 21.17 4.90 -4.53
N LYS A 28 21.51 5.94 -5.24
CA LYS A 28 22.74 6.68 -4.96
C LYS A 28 22.58 7.44 -3.66
N ASP A 29 23.71 7.80 -3.09
CA ASP A 29 23.76 8.54 -1.81
C ASP A 29 22.87 9.78 -1.92
N GLY A 30 22.05 9.99 -0.90
CA GLY A 30 21.21 11.17 -0.82
C GLY A 30 19.83 11.03 -1.45
N TYR A 31 19.54 9.93 -2.13
CA TYR A 31 18.27 9.78 -2.83
C TYR A 31 17.30 8.80 -2.19
N ALA A 32 17.64 8.26 -1.01
CA ALA A 32 16.79 7.26 -0.38
C ALA A 32 15.42 7.81 -0.02
N GLN A 33 15.37 9.05 0.50
CA GLN A 33 14.09 9.63 0.88
C GLN A 33 13.23 9.97 -0.32
N ASP A 34 13.85 10.39 -1.42
CA ASP A 34 13.11 10.64 -2.66
C ASP A 34 12.48 9.34 -3.18
N ALA A 35 13.26 8.26 -3.13
CA ALA A 35 12.74 6.95 -3.56
C ALA A 35 11.61 6.49 -2.65
N ALA A 36 11.76 6.70 -1.34
CA ALA A 36 10.71 6.32 -0.39
C ALA A 36 9.42 7.08 -0.69
N ALA A 37 9.52 8.37 -0.99
CA ALA A 37 8.33 9.17 -1.31
C ALA A 37 7.64 8.65 -2.57
N LEU A 38 8.40 8.26 -3.58
CA LEU A 38 7.83 7.71 -4.80
C LEU A 38 7.14 6.37 -4.55
N LEU A 39 7.75 5.52 -3.71
CA LEU A 39 7.14 4.24 -3.37
C LEU A 39 5.89 4.44 -2.53
N GLN A 40 5.90 5.43 -1.64
CA GLN A 40 4.70 5.77 -0.88
C GLN A 40 3.56 6.16 -1.81
N THR A 41 3.83 6.98 -2.81
CA THR A 41 2.82 7.37 -3.79
C THR A 41 2.26 6.15 -4.53
N GLY A 42 3.14 5.23 -4.93
CA GLY A 42 2.70 4.00 -5.56
C GLY A 42 1.84 3.15 -4.65
N TYR A 43 2.21 3.07 -3.38
CA TYR A 43 1.42 2.34 -2.39
C TYR A 43 0.02 2.93 -2.25
N GLU A 44 -0.09 4.26 -2.24
CA GLU A 44 -1.39 4.90 -2.09
C GLU A 44 -2.33 4.56 -3.23
N GLN A 45 -1.80 4.37 -4.42
CA GLN A 45 -2.62 3.93 -5.54
C GLN A 45 -3.10 2.50 -5.35
N ILE A 46 -2.22 1.63 -4.87
CA ILE A 46 -2.57 0.24 -4.57
C ILE A 46 -3.64 0.20 -3.49
N LEU A 47 -3.47 1.00 -2.46
CA LEU A 47 -4.42 1.06 -1.35
C LEU A 47 -5.78 1.56 -1.80
N SER A 48 -5.82 2.60 -2.62
CA SER A 48 -7.06 3.12 -3.16
C SER A 48 -7.82 2.06 -3.93
N TYR A 49 -7.11 1.32 -4.77
CA TYR A 49 -7.73 0.23 -5.53
C TYR A 49 -8.27 -0.85 -4.60
N SER A 50 -7.48 -1.22 -3.60
CA SER A 50 -7.87 -2.26 -2.66
C SER A 50 -9.11 -1.85 -1.86
N ARG A 51 -9.18 -0.58 -1.46
CA ARG A 51 -10.36 -0.05 -0.76
C ARG A 51 -11.59 -0.02 -1.65
N MET A 52 -11.40 0.41 -2.89
CA MET A 52 -12.50 0.53 -3.83
C MET A 52 -13.17 -0.80 -4.11
N TYR A 53 -12.36 -1.84 -4.28
CA TYR A 53 -12.87 -3.15 -4.68
C TYR A 53 -12.86 -4.16 -3.55
N ASN A 54 -12.47 -3.73 -2.35
CA ASN A 54 -12.39 -4.59 -1.15
C ASN A 54 -11.59 -5.86 -1.44
N MET A 55 -10.40 -5.67 -2.03
CA MET A 55 -9.57 -6.79 -2.42
C MET A 55 -8.32 -6.84 -1.57
N ASP A 56 -8.23 -7.88 -0.74
CA ASP A 56 -7.04 -8.17 0.07
C ASP A 56 -6.65 -6.98 0.93
N LEU A 57 -7.64 -6.20 1.37
CA LEU A 57 -7.40 -4.92 2.01
C LEU A 57 -6.54 -5.05 3.27
N GLN A 58 -6.82 -6.06 4.09
CA GLN A 58 -6.10 -6.18 5.35
C GLN A 58 -4.60 -6.41 5.13
N LYS A 59 -4.26 -7.17 4.09
CA LYS A 59 -2.86 -7.38 3.73
C LYS A 59 -2.22 -6.09 3.21
N VAL A 60 -2.94 -5.35 2.39
CA VAL A 60 -2.44 -4.08 1.85
C VAL A 60 -2.22 -3.07 2.95
N LEU A 61 -3.08 -3.08 3.99
CA LEU A 61 -2.92 -2.19 5.14
C LEU A 61 -1.67 -2.53 5.96
N GLN A 62 -1.12 -3.72 5.79
CA GLN A 62 0.10 -4.14 6.49
C GLN A 62 1.35 -3.98 5.63
N ALA A 63 1.29 -3.13 4.62
CA ALA A 63 2.46 -2.85 3.79
C ALA A 63 3.62 -2.32 4.62
N ARG A 64 4.82 -2.56 4.13
CA ARG A 64 6.05 -2.08 4.77
C ARG A 64 6.82 -1.19 3.80
N LEU A 65 7.28 -0.07 4.30
CA LEU A 65 8.18 0.82 3.56
C LEU A 65 9.44 0.96 4.41
N PHE A 66 10.50 0.30 3.98
CA PHE A 66 11.76 0.29 4.72
C PHE A 66 12.80 1.13 4.01
N VAL A 67 13.57 1.88 4.80
CA VAL A 67 14.72 2.62 4.30
C VAL A 67 15.90 2.26 5.18
N ASN A 68 16.90 1.60 4.59
CA ASN A 68 18.11 1.23 5.31
C ASN A 68 19.31 1.59 4.43
N GLY A 69 19.98 2.69 4.79
CA GLY A 69 21.06 3.21 3.98
C GLY A 69 20.55 3.61 2.61
N ASN A 70 21.13 3.02 1.56
CA ASN A 70 20.73 3.30 0.19
C ASN A 70 19.72 2.30 -0.35
N TYR A 71 19.18 1.44 0.51
CA TYR A 71 18.15 0.47 0.12
C TYR A 71 16.78 0.96 0.57
N VAL A 72 15.83 0.95 -0.34
CA VAL A 72 14.46 1.35 -0.08
C VAL A 72 13.55 0.26 -0.62
N ALA A 73 12.58 -0.14 0.17
CA ALA A 73 11.69 -1.24 -0.22
C ALA A 73 10.25 -0.93 0.12
N LEU A 74 9.37 -1.30 -0.81
CA LEU A 74 7.93 -1.35 -0.54
C LEU A 74 7.53 -2.82 -0.63
N LEU A 75 7.00 -3.35 0.47
CA LEU A 75 6.69 -4.77 0.59
C LEU A 75 5.26 -4.97 1.04
N ILE A 76 4.49 -5.67 0.23
CA ILE A 76 3.14 -6.11 0.58
C ILE A 76 3.21 -7.62 0.44
N LEU A 77 3.59 -8.29 1.53
CA LEU A 77 3.89 -9.72 1.49
C LEU A 77 3.18 -10.45 2.62
N GLY A 78 3.03 -11.75 2.42
CA GLY A 78 2.43 -12.61 3.39
C GLY A 78 1.56 -13.64 2.71
N ALA A 79 1.28 -14.74 3.41
CA ALA A 79 0.37 -15.74 2.90
C ALA A 79 -1.03 -15.15 2.80
N GLN A 80 -1.82 -15.72 1.93
CA GLN A 80 -3.22 -15.32 1.83
C GLN A 80 -4.01 -16.01 2.93
N GLY A 81 -4.78 -15.23 3.68
CA GLY A 81 -5.60 -15.77 4.75
C GLY A 81 -6.95 -16.22 4.22
N ASP A 82 -7.82 -16.56 5.18
CA ASP A 82 -9.18 -16.98 4.87
C ASP A 82 -10.00 -15.73 4.53
N TRP A 83 -10.29 -15.55 3.26
CA TRP A 83 -11.01 -14.36 2.79
C TRP A 83 -12.47 -14.35 3.22
N GLU A 84 -13.00 -15.49 3.71
CA GLU A 84 -14.36 -15.55 4.25
C GLU A 84 -14.41 -15.21 5.74
N ALA A 85 -13.26 -15.09 6.37
CA ALA A 85 -13.20 -14.73 7.79
C ALA A 85 -13.60 -13.28 7.99
N SER A 86 -13.94 -12.92 9.23
CA SER A 86 -14.27 -11.54 9.56
C SER A 86 -13.05 -10.64 9.34
N ASP A 87 -13.32 -9.36 9.17
CA ASP A 87 -12.25 -8.37 8.99
C ASP A 87 -11.25 -8.40 10.14
N GLU A 88 -11.73 -8.62 11.36
CA GLU A 88 -10.86 -8.66 12.53
C GLU A 88 -9.89 -9.85 12.45
N VAL A 89 -10.40 -11.01 12.06
CA VAL A 89 -9.56 -12.20 11.91
C VAL A 89 -8.57 -12.01 10.77
N GLN A 90 -9.02 -11.45 9.66
CA GLN A 90 -8.15 -11.20 8.54
C GLN A 90 -7.06 -10.20 8.89
N ALA A 91 -7.41 -9.15 9.64
CA ALA A 91 -6.45 -8.13 10.07
C ALA A 91 -5.37 -8.73 10.98
N LYS A 92 -5.78 -9.58 11.90
CA LYS A 92 -4.85 -10.25 12.79
C LYS A 92 -3.89 -11.14 12.00
N PHE A 93 -4.43 -11.91 11.08
CA PHE A 93 -3.60 -12.80 10.25
C PHE A 93 -2.60 -11.98 9.44
N ALA A 94 -3.06 -10.89 8.82
CA ALA A 94 -2.19 -10.05 8.02
C ALA A 94 -1.08 -9.44 8.85
N ALA A 95 -1.38 -9.03 10.08
CA ALA A 95 -0.37 -8.46 10.96
C ALA A 95 0.69 -9.49 11.34
N GLU A 96 0.25 -10.72 11.59
CA GLU A 96 1.19 -11.80 11.92
C GLU A 96 2.11 -12.10 10.73
N GLU A 97 1.56 -12.10 9.53
CA GLU A 97 2.38 -12.32 8.34
C GLU A 97 3.35 -11.17 8.11
N ALA A 98 2.92 -9.94 8.35
CA ALA A 98 3.78 -8.78 8.20
C ALA A 98 4.93 -8.81 9.21
N ALA A 99 4.70 -9.32 10.41
CA ALA A 99 5.75 -9.45 11.40
C ALA A 99 6.87 -10.36 10.91
N LYS A 100 6.53 -11.37 10.13
CA LYS A 100 7.55 -12.24 9.53
C LYS A 100 8.42 -11.47 8.53
N VAL A 101 7.81 -10.56 7.78
CA VAL A 101 8.53 -9.70 6.87
C VAL A 101 9.50 -8.81 7.63
N ASP A 102 9.04 -8.23 8.74
CA ASP A 102 9.90 -7.42 9.60
C ASP A 102 11.12 -8.21 10.08
N ASP A 103 10.89 -9.45 10.50
CA ASP A 103 11.96 -10.29 11.02
C ASP A 103 13.01 -10.60 9.95
N VAL A 104 12.56 -10.90 8.74
CA VAL A 104 13.48 -11.20 7.64
C VAL A 104 14.29 -9.95 7.28
N TRP A 105 13.63 -8.81 7.16
CA TRP A 105 14.32 -7.57 6.81
C TRP A 105 15.33 -7.19 7.89
N ARG A 106 14.93 -7.29 9.16
CA ARG A 106 15.80 -6.98 10.28
C ARG A 106 17.03 -7.90 10.28
N GLY A 107 16.84 -9.16 9.90
CA GLY A 107 17.96 -10.10 9.82
C GLY A 107 18.97 -9.72 8.76
N ILE A 108 18.53 -9.03 7.70
CA ILE A 108 19.43 -8.61 6.61
C ILE A 108 20.05 -7.26 6.90
N PHE A 109 19.27 -6.30 7.39
CA PHE A 109 19.67 -4.91 7.48
C PHE A 109 19.86 -4.40 8.90
N GLY A 110 19.51 -5.18 9.91
CA GLY A 110 19.71 -4.83 11.30
C GLY A 110 18.56 -4.08 11.94
N SER A 111 17.66 -3.50 11.16
CA SER A 111 16.48 -2.81 11.68
C SER A 111 15.36 -2.89 10.65
N ALA A 112 14.13 -2.76 11.14
CA ALA A 112 12.95 -2.86 10.28
C ALA A 112 11.91 -1.85 10.79
N ASP A 113 12.18 -0.57 10.53
CA ASP A 113 11.29 0.51 10.93
C ASP A 113 10.37 0.85 9.78
N ASN A 114 9.09 0.55 9.94
CA ASN A 114 8.11 0.75 8.88
C ASN A 114 7.76 2.22 8.74
N GLY A 115 8.10 2.81 7.60
CA GLY A 115 7.81 4.20 7.32
C GLY A 115 6.57 4.43 6.47
N ILE A 116 5.75 3.37 6.28
CA ILE A 116 4.53 3.52 5.48
C ILE A 116 3.57 4.50 6.15
N THR A 117 2.94 5.33 5.35
CA THR A 117 1.84 6.16 5.82
C THR A 117 0.56 5.64 5.18
N ILE A 118 -0.45 5.43 6.00
CA ILE A 118 -1.74 4.93 5.54
C ILE A 118 -2.73 6.09 5.55
N PRO A 119 -3.06 6.65 4.38
CA PRO A 119 -4.04 7.73 4.32
C PRO A 119 -5.39 7.23 4.82
N GLU A 120 -6.08 8.08 5.55
CA GLU A 120 -7.41 7.74 6.01
C GLU A 120 -8.35 7.67 4.83
N GLU A 121 -9.30 6.79 4.96
CA GLU A 121 -10.36 6.72 3.97
C GLU A 121 -11.23 7.96 4.15
N ASP A 122 -11.28 8.75 3.12
CA ASP A 122 -11.89 10.07 3.19
C ASP A 122 -13.02 10.13 2.19
N GLY A 123 -14.21 10.37 2.70
CA GLY A 123 -15.37 10.50 1.84
C GLY A 123 -15.19 11.59 0.81
N SER A 124 -14.47 12.63 1.15
CA SER A 124 -14.25 13.70 0.19
C SER A 124 -13.32 13.27 -0.93
N ASN A 125 -12.40 12.37 -0.64
CA ASN A 125 -11.57 11.80 -1.69
C ASN A 125 -12.39 11.00 -2.67
N ASN A 126 -13.25 10.16 -2.14
CA ASN A 126 -14.16 9.42 -2.98
C ASN A 126 -15.11 10.38 -3.64
N GLY A 127 -15.56 11.36 -2.87
CA GLY A 127 -16.45 12.38 -3.36
C GLY A 127 -15.85 13.15 -4.50
N GLY A 128 -14.55 13.41 -4.43
CA GLY A 128 -13.89 14.14 -5.49
C GLY A 128 -14.02 13.47 -6.84
N PHE A 129 -13.99 12.16 -6.85
CA PHE A 129 -14.14 11.41 -8.07
C PHE A 129 -15.60 11.27 -8.47
N PHE A 130 -16.45 10.97 -7.49
CA PHE A 130 -17.88 10.77 -7.75
C PHE A 130 -18.68 12.03 -7.52
N ASP A 131 -18.03 13.06 -7.10
CA ASP A 131 -18.67 14.29 -6.72
C ASP A 131 -19.46 14.90 -7.85
N MET A 132 -19.01 14.69 -9.03
CA MET A 132 -19.73 15.17 -10.18
C MET A 132 -21.10 14.55 -10.30
N THR A 133 -21.35 13.50 -9.56
CA THR A 133 -22.66 12.88 -9.58
C THR A 133 -23.58 13.47 -8.54
N ASP A 134 -22.99 14.08 -7.56
CA ASP A 134 -23.77 14.67 -6.55
C ASP A 134 -24.45 15.91 -6.96
N ASP A 135 -24.14 16.36 -7.48
CA ASP A 135 -24.66 17.49 -7.71
C ASP A 135 -25.96 17.58 -8.06
N GLU A 136 -26.11 17.05 -7.56
CA GLU A 136 -26.89 17.16 -7.62
C GLU A 136 -27.48 17.45 -7.12
N GLY A 137 -27.41 17.36 -6.83
CA GLY A 137 -28.05 17.73 -6.28
C GLY A 137 -28.56 18.13 -6.24
N ASN A 138 -28.71 18.09 -6.21
CA ASN A 138 -29.21 18.60 -6.06
C ASN A 138 -29.68 19.07 -6.27
N ASN A 139 -29.77 18.98 -6.25
CA ASN A 139 -30.28 19.52 -6.30
C ASN A 139 -30.85 19.80 -6.54
N ASP A 140 -31.01 19.72 -6.51
CA ASP A 140 -31.64 20.14 -6.61
C ASP A 140 -32.08 20.39 -6.85
N PRO A 141 -32.20 20.43 -6.93
CA PRO A 141 -32.83 20.85 -7.12
C PRO A 141 -33.30 21.18 -7.48
N VAL A 142 -33.29 21.23 -7.53
CA VAL A 142 -33.71 21.74 -7.72
C VAL A 142 -34.14 21.92 -8.22
N LEU A 143 -34.22 21.90 -8.38
CA LEU A 143 -34.68 22.10 -8.63
C LEU A 143 -35.03 22.19 -8.75
N GLY A 144 -34.93 22.13 -8.70
CA GLY A 144 -35.19 22.21 -8.62
C GLY A 144 -35.14 22.06 -8.76
N GLY A 145 -35.20 22.11 -8.79
CA GLY A 145 -35.21 21.96 -8.70
C GLY A 145 -35.24 21.86 -8.75
#